data_26343d0d0b247748e1de36201d95aeb2
#
_entry.id   26343d0d0b247748e1de36201d95aeb2
#
_cell.length_a   1.000
_cell.length_b   1.000
_cell.length_c   1.000
_cell.angle_alpha   90.00
_cell.angle_beta   90.00
_cell.angle_gamma   90.00
#
_symmetry.space_group_name_H-M   'P 1'
#
loop_
_entity.id
_entity.type
_entity.pdbx_description
1 polymer ?
#
loop_
_entity_poly.entity_id
_entity_poly.type
_entity_poly.pdbx_seq_one_letter_code
_entity_poly.pdbx_strand_id
1 'polypeptide(L)'
;MLVLGCGNPDRGDDAAGPLVAQRLREMGIDARDHSGDALSLMEAWQDADEVLLVDAVVTGKRPGTVSVWDALAGPLVGQSRLGSSHAFGLPEAIALGRTLGNLPRSLTLYGIEAGRFELGKPPRKAVLRGVERVARKIYEHCVDRRRTAV
;
A
#
# COMPACT_ATOMS: atom_id res chain seq x y z
N MET A 1 -6.33 11.89 6.79
CA MET A 1 -6.08 10.54 6.26
C MET A 1 -5.26 10.64 4.98
N LEU A 2 -4.25 9.81 4.88
CA LEU A 2 -3.35 9.74 3.72
C LEU A 2 -3.45 8.36 3.07
N VAL A 3 -3.63 8.30 1.76
CA VAL A 3 -3.66 7.04 1.00
C VAL A 3 -2.51 7.03 0.01
N LEU A 4 -1.66 6.01 0.11
CA LEU A 4 -0.48 5.86 -0.75
C LEU A 4 -0.52 4.51 -1.47
N GLY A 5 -0.41 4.54 -2.79
CA GLY A 5 -0.22 3.35 -3.61
C GLY A 5 1.25 3.19 -3.95
N CYS A 6 1.89 2.19 -3.34
CA CYS A 6 3.33 1.97 -3.45
C CYS A 6 3.66 0.97 -4.54
N GLY A 7 4.74 1.21 -5.26
CA GLY A 7 5.25 0.29 -6.25
C GLY A 7 5.73 0.97 -7.52
N ASN A 8 6.25 0.16 -8.44
CA ASN A 8 6.70 0.63 -9.74
C ASN A 8 5.64 0.26 -10.80
N PRO A 9 5.00 1.25 -11.44
CA PRO A 9 3.94 0.99 -12.42
C PRO A 9 4.43 0.25 -13.68
N ASP A 10 5.75 0.19 -13.90
CA ASP A 10 6.31 -0.42 -15.10
C ASP A 10 6.81 -1.85 -14.88
N ARG A 11 6.59 -2.43 -13.69
CA ARG A 11 7.13 -3.75 -13.32
C ARG A 11 6.04 -4.74 -12.98
N GLY A 12 5.24 -5.16 -13.96
CA GLY A 12 4.26 -6.22 -13.80
C GLY A 12 3.34 -6.01 -12.61
N ASP A 13 3.25 -7.00 -11.74
CA ASP A 13 2.37 -6.97 -10.56
C ASP A 13 2.75 -5.90 -9.53
N ASP A 14 3.96 -5.33 -9.61
CA ASP A 14 4.36 -4.22 -8.73
C ASP A 14 3.58 -2.94 -9.01
N ALA A 15 2.86 -2.89 -10.12
CA ALA A 15 1.96 -1.80 -10.45
C ALA A 15 0.67 -1.80 -9.62
N ALA A 16 0.43 -2.83 -8.79
CA ALA A 16 -0.82 -2.96 -8.04
C ALA A 16 -1.13 -1.73 -7.18
N GLY A 17 -0.16 -1.26 -6.40
CA GLY A 17 -0.34 -0.08 -5.56
C GLY A 17 -0.70 1.18 -6.35
N PRO A 18 0.12 1.57 -7.34
CA PRO A 18 -0.19 2.71 -8.21
C PRO A 18 -1.54 2.60 -8.91
N LEU A 19 -1.94 1.40 -9.34
CA LEU A 19 -3.24 1.19 -10.00
C LEU A 19 -4.40 1.41 -9.03
N VAL A 20 -4.27 0.98 -7.77
CA VAL A 20 -5.27 1.27 -6.75
C VAL A 20 -5.38 2.79 -6.53
N ALA A 21 -4.26 3.48 -6.42
CA ALA A 21 -4.25 4.93 -6.24
C ALA A 21 -4.95 5.63 -7.42
N GLN A 22 -4.64 5.21 -8.64
CA GLN A 22 -5.29 5.74 -9.84
C GLN A 22 -6.80 5.51 -9.79
N ARG A 23 -7.22 4.30 -9.47
CA ARG A 23 -8.65 3.95 -9.38
C ARG A 23 -9.36 4.78 -8.33
N LEU A 24 -8.74 4.98 -7.18
CA LEU A 24 -9.29 5.81 -6.10
C LEU A 24 -9.44 7.28 -6.53
N ARG A 25 -8.46 7.81 -7.25
CA ARG A 25 -8.56 9.17 -7.79
C ARG A 25 -9.75 9.31 -8.75
N GLU A 26 -9.99 8.30 -9.58
CA GLU A 26 -11.19 8.26 -10.45
C GLU A 26 -12.49 8.25 -9.65
N MET A 27 -12.46 7.71 -8.44
CA MET A 27 -13.61 7.66 -7.52
C MET A 27 -13.71 8.91 -6.62
N GLY A 28 -12.86 9.90 -6.82
CA GLY A 28 -12.87 11.14 -6.05
C GLY A 28 -12.14 11.10 -4.72
N ILE A 29 -11.29 10.11 -4.51
CA ILE A 29 -10.44 9.99 -3.32
C ILE A 29 -9.04 10.54 -3.61
N ASP A 30 -8.49 11.34 -2.71
CA ASP A 30 -7.12 11.82 -2.80
C ASP A 30 -6.16 10.69 -2.42
N ALA A 31 -5.71 9.97 -3.42
CA ALA A 31 -4.71 8.90 -3.28
C ALA A 31 -3.51 9.24 -4.14
N ARG A 32 -2.32 8.92 -3.64
CA ARG A 32 -1.06 9.31 -4.27
C ARG A 32 -0.20 8.10 -4.57
N ASP A 33 0.54 8.18 -5.66
CA ASP A 33 1.57 7.20 -5.97
C ASP A 33 2.78 7.44 -5.07
N HIS A 34 3.49 6.37 -4.72
CA HIS A 34 4.67 6.46 -3.87
C HIS A 34 5.66 5.36 -4.26
N SER A 35 6.95 5.68 -4.16
CA SER A 35 8.01 4.71 -4.46
C SER A 35 8.11 3.60 -3.42
N GLY A 36 7.71 3.87 -2.17
CA GLY A 36 7.76 2.89 -1.08
C GLY A 36 9.06 2.87 -0.30
N ASP A 37 10.02 3.76 -0.60
CA ASP A 37 11.26 3.81 0.17
C ASP A 37 11.02 4.40 1.57
N ALA A 38 11.84 3.97 2.53
CA ALA A 38 11.61 4.25 3.94
C ALA A 38 11.59 5.73 4.29
N LEU A 39 12.55 6.50 3.81
CA LEU A 39 12.65 7.92 4.14
C LEU A 39 11.49 8.71 3.55
N SER A 40 11.16 8.46 2.29
CA SER A 40 10.05 9.14 1.63
C SER A 40 8.71 8.77 2.26
N LEU A 41 8.53 7.51 2.71
CA LEU A 41 7.32 7.10 3.45
C LEU A 41 7.19 7.91 4.75
N MET A 42 8.27 7.98 5.51
CA MET A 42 8.27 8.69 6.78
C MET A 42 7.99 10.18 6.59
N GLU A 43 8.54 10.80 5.55
CA GLU A 43 8.25 12.18 5.20
C GLU A 43 6.78 12.37 4.79
N ALA A 44 6.25 11.43 4.01
CA ALA A 44 4.87 11.52 3.52
C ALA A 44 3.85 11.45 4.65
N TRP A 45 4.08 10.66 5.68
CA TRP A 45 3.12 10.51 6.78
C TRP A 45 3.35 11.42 7.98
N GLN A 46 4.33 12.32 7.90
CA GLN A 46 4.79 13.15 9.03
C GLN A 46 3.65 13.86 9.77
N ASP A 47 2.68 14.37 9.06
CA ASP A 47 1.56 15.12 9.64
C ASP A 47 0.22 14.37 9.51
N ALA A 48 0.26 13.08 9.19
CA ALA A 48 -0.96 12.30 9.01
C ALA A 48 -1.27 11.47 10.27
N ASP A 49 -2.54 11.49 10.69
CA ASP A 49 -3.01 10.64 11.79
C ASP A 49 -3.30 9.22 11.33
N GLU A 50 -3.92 9.08 10.18
CA GLU A 50 -4.28 7.79 9.61
C GLU A 50 -3.66 7.63 8.23
N VAL A 51 -2.96 6.52 8.02
CA VAL A 51 -2.30 6.22 6.74
C VAL A 51 -2.74 4.86 6.24
N LEU A 52 -3.18 4.82 5.00
CA LEU A 52 -3.52 3.59 4.28
C LEU A 52 -2.48 3.40 3.18
N LEU A 53 -1.78 2.29 3.21
CA LEU A 53 -0.80 1.91 2.20
C LEU A 53 -1.31 0.75 1.38
N VAL A 54 -1.06 0.79 0.08
CA VAL A 54 -1.34 -0.33 -0.81
C VAL A 54 -0.04 -0.74 -1.48
N ASP A 55 0.25 -2.02 -1.47
CA ASP A 55 1.48 -2.55 -2.08
C ASP A 55 1.28 -3.98 -2.56
N ALA A 56 2.10 -4.37 -3.53
CA ALA A 56 2.23 -5.77 -3.92
C ALA A 56 3.02 -6.51 -2.85
N VAL A 57 2.57 -7.69 -2.48
CA VAL A 57 3.22 -8.52 -1.46
C VAL A 57 3.46 -9.93 -1.99
N VAL A 58 4.44 -10.62 -1.44
CA VAL A 58 4.73 -12.01 -1.76
C VAL A 58 4.73 -12.82 -0.47
N THR A 59 3.65 -13.53 -0.21
CA THR A 59 3.45 -14.30 1.02
C THR A 59 3.16 -15.77 0.77
N GLY A 60 3.16 -16.19 -0.51
CA GLY A 60 2.87 -17.57 -0.91
C GLY A 60 1.39 -17.84 -1.18
N LYS A 61 0.54 -16.84 -1.10
CA LYS A 61 -0.88 -16.97 -1.44
C LYS A 61 -1.10 -16.90 -2.95
N ARG A 62 -2.32 -17.17 -3.39
CA ARG A 62 -2.66 -17.05 -4.81
C ARG A 62 -2.56 -15.62 -5.28
N PRO A 63 -2.10 -15.37 -6.52
CA PRO A 63 -2.05 -14.02 -7.07
C PRO A 63 -3.39 -13.31 -6.97
N GLY A 64 -3.35 -12.05 -6.59
CA GLY A 64 -4.53 -11.22 -6.44
C GLY A 64 -5.22 -11.34 -5.08
N THR A 65 -4.81 -12.27 -4.23
CA THR A 65 -5.34 -12.35 -2.86
C THR A 65 -5.07 -11.05 -2.12
N VAL A 66 -6.10 -10.53 -1.47
CA VAL A 66 -5.99 -9.29 -0.69
C VAL A 66 -5.81 -9.65 0.78
N SER A 67 -4.81 -9.06 1.39
CA SER A 67 -4.56 -9.18 2.83
C SER A 67 -4.49 -7.79 3.45
N VAL A 68 -4.99 -7.65 4.66
CA VAL A 68 -5.02 -6.36 5.36
C VAL A 68 -4.35 -6.54 6.72
N TRP A 69 -3.40 -5.67 7.02
CA TRP A 69 -2.66 -5.72 8.28
C TRP A 69 -2.68 -4.37 8.99
N ASP A 70 -2.78 -4.42 10.30
CA ASP A 70 -2.40 -3.28 11.14
C ASP A 70 -0.88 -3.26 11.21
N ALA A 71 -0.25 -2.36 10.49
CA ALA A 71 1.20 -2.33 10.37
C ALA A 71 1.93 -1.88 11.64
N LEU A 72 1.22 -1.30 12.61
CA LEU A 72 1.79 -0.86 13.89
C LEU A 72 1.62 -1.90 14.99
N ALA A 73 0.80 -2.93 14.79
CA ALA A 73 0.47 -3.91 15.83
C ALA A 73 1.57 -4.93 16.10
N GLY A 74 2.57 -5.02 15.24
CA GLY A 74 3.68 -5.97 15.40
C GLY A 74 4.53 -6.06 14.16
N PRO A 75 5.51 -6.98 14.13
CA PRO A 75 6.37 -7.14 12.97
C PRO A 75 5.59 -7.62 11.74
N LEU A 76 5.96 -7.10 10.58
CA LEU A 76 5.37 -7.48 9.29
C LEU A 76 6.06 -8.76 8.76
N VAL A 77 5.93 -9.84 9.52
CA VAL A 77 6.57 -11.12 9.20
C VAL A 77 5.87 -11.79 8.02
N GLY A 78 6.65 -12.32 7.09
CA GLY A 78 6.12 -13.02 5.91
C GLY A 78 5.67 -12.13 4.77
N GLN A 79 5.80 -10.82 4.92
CA GLN A 79 5.45 -9.85 3.87
C GLN A 79 6.72 -9.38 3.18
N SER A 80 7.26 -10.21 2.33
CA SER A 80 8.43 -9.84 1.54
C SER A 80 7.99 -9.35 0.16
N ARG A 81 8.67 -8.33 -0.32
CA ARG A 81 8.49 -7.82 -1.68
C ARG A 81 9.69 -8.20 -2.50
N LEU A 82 9.54 -9.26 -3.29
CA LEU A 82 10.62 -9.74 -4.13
C LEU A 82 10.67 -8.94 -5.44
N GLY A 83 11.89 -8.74 -5.93
CA GLY A 83 12.13 -8.09 -7.21
C GLY A 83 11.89 -6.59 -7.21
N SER A 84 11.63 -5.99 -6.05
CA SER A 84 11.47 -4.54 -5.93
C SER A 84 12.75 -3.91 -5.39
N SER A 85 12.98 -2.66 -5.75
CA SER A 85 14.05 -1.85 -5.16
C SER A 85 13.73 -1.41 -3.74
N HIS A 86 12.64 -1.90 -3.17
CA HIS A 86 12.11 -1.50 -1.87
C HIS A 86 12.63 -2.37 -0.72
N ALA A 87 13.90 -2.83 -0.80
CA ALA A 87 14.52 -3.60 0.27
C ALA A 87 14.48 -2.86 1.62
N PHE A 88 14.42 -1.54 1.57
CA PHE A 88 14.34 -0.65 2.74
C PHE A 88 13.01 0.10 2.71
N GLY A 89 11.92 -0.63 2.77
CA GLY A 89 10.59 -0.06 2.65
C GLY A 89 9.88 0.15 3.98
N LEU A 90 8.65 -0.38 4.05
CA LEU A 90 7.75 -0.12 5.17
C LEU A 90 8.29 -0.56 6.55
N PRO A 91 8.87 -1.76 6.72
CA PRO A 91 9.39 -2.13 8.06
C PRO A 91 10.45 -1.16 8.58
N GLU A 92 11.33 -0.70 7.71
CA GLU A 92 12.39 0.24 8.06
C GLU A 92 11.83 1.63 8.35
N ALA A 93 10.82 2.06 7.61
CA ALA A 93 10.14 3.32 7.87
C ALA A 93 9.44 3.31 9.24
N ILE A 94 8.82 2.20 9.61
CA ILE A 94 8.19 2.03 10.91
C ILE A 94 9.24 2.08 12.01
N ALA A 95 10.35 1.37 11.85
CA ALA A 95 11.42 1.34 12.83
C ALA A 95 12.01 2.74 13.07
N LEU A 96 12.30 3.47 12.01
CA LEU A 96 12.77 4.85 12.09
C LEU A 96 11.74 5.76 12.73
N GLY A 97 10.51 5.65 12.32
CA GLY A 97 9.42 6.45 12.87
C GLY A 97 9.23 6.23 14.36
N ARG A 98 9.38 4.99 14.84
CA ARG A 98 9.34 4.71 16.29
C ARG A 98 10.46 5.43 17.04
N THR A 99 11.68 5.36 16.50
CA THR A 99 12.85 5.98 17.12
C THR A 99 12.73 7.50 17.16
N LEU A 100 12.18 8.09 16.11
CA LEU A 100 12.07 9.55 15.97
C LEU A 100 10.74 10.13 16.48
N GLY A 101 9.84 9.28 16.96
CA GLY A 101 8.52 9.73 17.41
C GLY A 101 7.64 10.24 16.27
N ASN A 102 7.79 9.70 15.07
CA ASN A 102 7.13 10.17 13.85
C ASN A 102 6.29 9.07 13.21
N LEU A 103 5.46 8.38 14.00
CA LEU A 103 4.51 7.40 13.46
C LEU A 103 3.11 7.99 13.44
N PRO A 104 2.28 7.63 12.43
CA PRO A 104 0.86 7.97 12.48
C PRO A 104 0.17 7.20 13.60
N ARG A 105 -1.03 7.62 13.97
CA ARG A 105 -1.86 6.91 14.96
C ARG A 105 -2.26 5.53 14.48
N SER A 106 -2.57 5.42 13.19
CA SER A 106 -2.90 4.14 12.57
C SER A 106 -2.24 4.04 11.21
N LEU A 107 -1.79 2.84 10.89
CA LEU A 107 -1.13 2.54 9.64
C LEU A 107 -1.62 1.16 9.19
N THR A 108 -2.41 1.15 8.12
CA THR A 108 -2.98 -0.08 7.57
C THR A 108 -2.30 -0.39 6.24
N LEU A 109 -1.85 -1.64 6.09
CA LEU A 109 -1.30 -2.13 4.84
C LEU A 109 -2.32 -3.02 4.15
N TYR A 110 -2.68 -2.66 2.93
CA TYR A 110 -3.45 -3.49 2.01
C TYR A 110 -2.47 -4.14 1.05
N GLY A 111 -2.29 -5.43 1.18
CA GLY A 111 -1.40 -6.20 0.32
C GLY A 111 -2.18 -6.92 -0.77
N ILE A 112 -1.67 -6.85 -2.00
CA ILE A 112 -2.19 -7.61 -3.12
C ILE A 112 -1.14 -8.61 -3.51
N GLU A 113 -1.47 -9.90 -3.39
CA GLU A 113 -0.53 -10.97 -3.68
C GLU A 113 -0.06 -10.92 -5.13
N ALA A 114 1.24 -10.94 -5.32
CA ALA A 114 1.91 -10.75 -6.59
C ALA A 114 2.96 -11.84 -6.83
N GLY A 115 3.44 -11.96 -8.05
CA GLY A 115 4.47 -12.95 -8.36
C GLY A 115 5.20 -12.68 -9.67
N ARG A 116 4.81 -11.64 -10.40
CA ARG A 116 5.46 -11.28 -11.66
C ARG A 116 5.93 -9.84 -11.61
N PHE A 117 7.23 -9.65 -11.58
CA PHE A 117 7.84 -8.31 -11.42
C PHE A 117 8.69 -7.90 -12.60
N GLU A 118 8.49 -8.49 -13.78
CA GLU A 118 9.29 -8.19 -14.96
C GLU A 118 8.99 -6.78 -15.48
N LEU A 119 10.06 -6.03 -15.73
CA LEU A 119 9.97 -4.71 -16.31
C LEU A 119 9.29 -4.75 -17.69
N GLY A 120 8.36 -3.86 -17.93
CA GLY A 120 7.63 -3.79 -19.21
C GLY A 120 6.50 -4.79 -19.36
N LYS A 121 6.27 -5.66 -18.38
CA LYS A 121 5.14 -6.61 -18.41
C LYS A 121 3.94 -6.01 -17.68
N PRO A 122 2.72 -6.25 -18.18
CA PRO A 122 1.52 -5.82 -17.46
C PRO A 122 1.28 -6.69 -16.23
N PRO A 123 0.53 -6.21 -15.24
CA PRO A 123 0.11 -7.05 -14.12
C PRO A 123 -0.85 -8.13 -14.60
N ARG A 124 -0.86 -9.26 -13.87
CA ARG A 124 -1.75 -10.38 -14.19
C ARG A 124 -3.21 -10.02 -13.90
N LYS A 125 -4.13 -10.67 -14.62
CA LYS A 125 -5.57 -10.43 -14.44
C LYS A 125 -6.04 -10.63 -13.01
N ALA A 126 -5.51 -11.63 -12.32
CA ALA A 126 -5.85 -11.88 -10.93
C ALA A 126 -5.46 -10.70 -10.03
N VAL A 127 -4.30 -10.09 -10.29
CA VAL A 127 -3.81 -8.91 -9.57
C VAL A 127 -4.72 -7.71 -9.85
N LEU A 128 -5.14 -7.53 -11.10
CA LEU A 128 -6.08 -6.45 -11.46
C LEU A 128 -7.42 -6.59 -10.74
N ARG A 129 -7.91 -7.82 -10.55
CA ARG A 129 -9.10 -8.05 -9.73
C ARG A 129 -8.87 -7.68 -8.27
N GLY A 130 -7.68 -7.98 -7.75
CA GLY A 130 -7.27 -7.54 -6.42
C GLY A 130 -7.25 -6.02 -6.29
N VAL A 131 -6.75 -5.33 -7.30
CA VAL A 131 -6.74 -3.86 -7.37
C VAL A 131 -8.17 -3.31 -7.18
N GLU A 132 -9.13 -3.85 -7.93
CA GLU A 132 -10.53 -3.40 -7.81
C GLU A 132 -11.11 -3.67 -6.42
N ARG A 133 -10.80 -4.82 -5.83
CA ARG A 133 -11.27 -5.14 -4.47
C ARG A 133 -10.69 -4.18 -3.42
N VAL A 134 -9.40 -3.89 -3.50
CA VAL A 134 -8.77 -2.97 -2.55
C VAL A 134 -9.29 -1.55 -2.73
N ALA A 135 -9.41 -1.10 -3.97
CA ALA A 135 -9.96 0.23 -4.24
C ALA A 135 -11.36 0.40 -3.63
N ARG A 136 -12.20 -0.63 -3.77
CA ARG A 136 -13.55 -0.61 -3.19
C ARG A 136 -13.50 -0.57 -1.66
N LYS A 137 -12.66 -1.41 -1.04
CA LYS A 137 -12.51 -1.45 0.42
C LYS A 137 -12.07 -0.09 0.97
N ILE A 138 -11.09 0.53 0.34
CA ILE A 138 -10.59 1.83 0.76
C ILE A 138 -11.66 2.92 0.53
N TYR A 139 -12.33 2.87 -0.61
CA TYR A 139 -13.42 3.82 -0.89
C TYR A 139 -14.50 3.76 0.18
N GLU A 140 -14.97 2.57 0.53
CA GLU A 140 -15.97 2.38 1.57
C GLU A 140 -15.48 2.91 2.92
N HIS A 141 -14.24 2.64 3.27
CA HIS A 141 -13.62 3.15 4.49
C HIS A 141 -13.62 4.69 4.51
N CYS A 142 -13.25 5.32 3.40
CA CYS A 142 -13.22 6.77 3.27
C CYS A 142 -14.61 7.40 3.38
N VAL A 143 -15.62 6.76 2.78
CA VAL A 143 -17.01 7.23 2.85
C VAL A 143 -17.53 7.14 4.28
N ASP A 144 -17.28 6.02 4.97
CA ASP A 144 -17.70 5.84 6.35
C ASP A 144 -17.05 6.87 7.28
N ARG A 145 -15.78 7.15 7.07
CA ARG A 145 -15.07 8.20 7.83
C ARG A 145 -15.69 9.57 7.65
N ARG A 146 -16.12 9.90 6.43
CA ARG A 146 -16.79 11.17 6.16
C ARG A 146 -18.14 11.26 6.86
N ARG A 147 -18.88 10.15 6.94
CA ARG A 147 -20.17 10.09 7.63
C ARG A 147 -20.03 10.28 9.13
N THR A 148 -19.00 9.71 9.73
CA THR A 148 -18.79 9.81 11.18
C THR A 148 -18.16 11.13 11.61
N ALA A 149 -17.59 11.91 10.70
CA ALA A 149 -16.98 13.20 10.98
C ALA A 149 -17.98 14.36 11.03
N VAL A 150 -19.27 14.12 10.73
CA VAL A 150 -20.32 15.14 10.71
C VAL A 150 -21.05 15.18 12.03
#